data_7633ba5a75b92d8c6895d71ffcaee55f
#
_entry.id   7633ba5a75b92d8c6895d71ffcaee55f
#
_cell.length_a   1.000
_cell.length_b   1.000
_cell.length_c   1.000
_cell.angle_alpha   90.00
_cell.angle_beta   90.00
_cell.angle_gamma   90.00
#
_symmetry.space_group_name_H-M   'P 1'
#
loop_
_entity.id
_entity.type
_entity.pdbx_description
1 polymer ?
#
loop_
_entity_poly.entity_id
_entity_poly.type
_entity_poly.pdbx_seq_one_letter_code
_entity_poly.pdbx_strand_id
1 'polypeptide(L)'
;MRKPFSQALPQASASGLPVQVAAVCFRVREAAVEFLLVNTTAGKWTFPKGRIDPDLSASESAAREALEEAGAKGRIEKVHFGSYTDTKRAFGHENRVREISIAAFLLEVADMVHPQEGDRNPTWFTPLEAQERLAERRAPKYADGLARIVDAAVDRVIAASLSQNGAARSSRLSLQR
;
A
#
# COMPACT_ATOMS: atom_id res chain seq x y z
N MET A 1 33.59 -6.76 1.54
CA MET A 1 32.18 -6.91 1.95
C MET A 1 31.34 -6.05 1.02
N ARG A 2 30.67 -6.63 0.01
CA ARG A 2 29.85 -5.87 -0.95
C ARG A 2 28.50 -5.60 -0.30
N LYS A 3 28.11 -4.33 -0.16
CA LYS A 3 26.75 -3.93 0.24
C LYS A 3 25.75 -4.50 -0.78
N PRO A 4 24.62 -5.12 -0.36
CA PRO A 4 23.61 -5.55 -1.30
C PRO A 4 23.08 -4.32 -2.05
N PHE A 5 22.93 -4.46 -3.37
CA PHE A 5 22.28 -3.48 -4.24
C PHE A 5 20.85 -3.27 -3.70
N SER A 6 20.64 -2.20 -2.96
CA SER A 6 19.32 -1.66 -2.71
C SER A 6 18.84 -1.10 -4.05
N GLN A 7 17.83 -1.71 -4.67
CA GLN A 7 17.12 -1.08 -5.77
C GLN A 7 16.37 0.12 -5.21
N ALA A 8 17.06 1.24 -5.10
CA ALA A 8 16.43 2.52 -4.79
C ALA A 8 15.46 2.82 -5.92
N LEU A 9 14.18 3.03 -5.58
CA LEU A 9 13.23 3.58 -6.55
C LEU A 9 13.76 4.93 -7.02
N PRO A 10 13.72 5.22 -8.33
CA PRO A 10 14.14 6.51 -8.84
C PRO A 10 13.25 7.61 -8.21
N GLN A 11 13.83 8.76 -7.91
CA GLN A 11 13.11 9.93 -7.38
C GLN A 11 12.06 10.48 -8.37
N ALA A 12 12.15 10.09 -9.64
CA ALA A 12 11.15 10.34 -10.67
C ALA A 12 10.76 9.03 -11.36
N SER A 13 9.48 8.88 -11.67
CA SER A 13 8.98 7.78 -12.50
C SER A 13 9.48 7.88 -13.94
N ALA A 14 9.28 6.82 -14.74
CA ALA A 14 9.57 6.83 -16.18
C ALA A 14 8.85 7.98 -16.93
N SER A 15 7.74 8.49 -16.39
CA SER A 15 7.01 9.66 -16.88
C SER A 15 7.53 11.00 -16.34
N GLY A 16 8.62 11.01 -15.55
CA GLY A 16 9.19 12.21 -14.94
C GLY A 16 8.40 12.78 -13.75
N LEU A 17 7.35 12.08 -13.29
CA LEU A 17 6.57 12.51 -12.12
C LEU A 17 7.34 12.25 -10.82
N PRO A 18 7.18 13.10 -9.79
CA PRO A 18 7.70 12.82 -8.46
C PRO A 18 7.14 11.49 -7.93
N VAL A 19 8.00 10.70 -7.29
CA VAL A 19 7.63 9.39 -6.75
C VAL A 19 7.35 9.49 -5.25
N GLN A 20 6.24 8.88 -4.83
CA GLN A 20 5.91 8.56 -3.45
C GLN A 20 5.73 7.05 -3.27
N VAL A 21 5.58 6.61 -2.05
CA VAL A 21 5.32 5.22 -1.70
C VAL A 21 4.03 5.10 -0.91
N ALA A 22 3.33 4.00 -1.11
CA ALA A 22 2.13 3.66 -0.35
C ALA A 22 2.22 2.25 0.21
N ALA A 23 1.74 2.07 1.43
CA ALA A 23 1.50 0.75 2.00
C ALA A 23 0.05 0.34 1.73
N VAL A 24 -0.12 -0.70 0.91
CA VAL A 24 -1.40 -1.37 0.73
C VAL A 24 -1.55 -2.38 1.86
N CYS A 25 -2.07 -1.86 2.98
CA CYS A 25 -2.25 -2.61 4.21
C CYS A 25 -3.45 -3.54 4.09
N PHE A 26 -3.26 -4.83 4.34
CA PHE A 26 -4.32 -5.82 4.31
C PHE A 26 -4.29 -6.74 5.52
N ARG A 27 -5.43 -7.36 5.80
CA ARG A 27 -5.57 -8.52 6.68
C ARG A 27 -6.53 -9.53 6.05
N VAL A 28 -6.46 -10.76 6.51
CA VAL A 28 -7.45 -11.79 6.18
C VAL A 28 -8.26 -12.08 7.43
N ARG A 29 -9.57 -11.91 7.36
CA ARG A 29 -10.50 -12.18 8.43
C ARG A 29 -11.65 -13.02 7.89
N GLU A 30 -11.94 -14.18 8.55
CA GLU A 30 -13.02 -15.08 8.14
C GLU A 30 -12.95 -15.47 6.65
N ALA A 31 -11.73 -15.73 6.15
CA ALA A 31 -11.41 -16.02 4.76
C ALA A 31 -11.65 -14.85 3.77
N ALA A 32 -11.97 -13.65 4.23
CA ALA A 32 -12.10 -12.45 3.44
C ALA A 32 -10.88 -11.54 3.58
N VAL A 33 -10.45 -10.96 2.48
CA VAL A 33 -9.40 -9.92 2.46
C VAL A 33 -10.04 -8.59 2.79
N GLU A 34 -9.44 -7.84 3.71
CA GLU A 34 -9.81 -6.45 4.00
C GLU A 34 -8.62 -5.53 3.84
N PHE A 35 -8.86 -4.31 3.35
CA PHE A 35 -7.85 -3.26 3.17
C PHE A 35 -8.07 -2.11 4.14
N LEU A 36 -6.96 -1.60 4.69
CA LEU A 36 -6.97 -0.43 5.57
C LEU A 36 -6.77 0.84 4.76
N LEU A 37 -7.72 1.74 4.83
CA LEU A 37 -7.62 3.07 4.24
C LEU A 37 -7.62 4.14 5.32
N VAL A 38 -7.08 5.30 4.97
CA VAL A 38 -7.06 6.50 5.82
C VAL A 38 -7.63 7.70 5.07
N ASN A 39 -8.04 8.71 5.81
CA ASN A 39 -8.48 9.97 5.22
C ASN A 39 -7.30 10.95 5.06
N THR A 40 -7.29 11.65 3.95
CA THR A 40 -6.48 12.88 3.83
C THR A 40 -7.14 14.04 4.57
N THR A 41 -6.41 15.11 4.82
CA THR A 41 -6.97 16.36 5.38
C THR A 41 -8.08 16.96 4.50
N ALA A 42 -8.10 16.66 3.21
CA ALA A 42 -9.16 17.04 2.28
C ALA A 42 -10.37 16.08 2.26
N GLY A 43 -10.37 15.07 3.14
CA GLY A 43 -11.46 14.09 3.26
C GLY A 43 -11.53 13.06 2.13
N LYS A 44 -10.42 12.81 1.41
CA LYS A 44 -10.30 11.72 0.43
C LYS A 44 -9.79 10.46 1.10
N TRP A 45 -10.38 9.32 0.79
CA TRP A 45 -9.84 8.03 1.18
C TRP A 45 -8.59 7.70 0.37
N THR A 46 -7.58 7.13 1.02
CA THR A 46 -6.31 6.73 0.38
C THR A 46 -5.65 5.60 1.15
N PHE A 47 -4.71 4.90 0.52
CA PHE A 47 -3.74 4.09 1.26
C PHE A 47 -2.80 5.01 2.05
N PRO A 48 -2.29 4.60 3.22
CA PRO A 48 -1.20 5.30 3.90
C PRO A 48 -0.03 5.51 2.94
N LYS A 49 0.42 6.75 2.78
CA LYS A 49 1.44 7.08 1.77
C LYS A 49 2.19 8.37 2.08
N GLY A 50 3.41 8.43 1.62
CA GLY A 50 4.23 9.61 1.75
C GLY A 50 5.49 9.58 0.90
N ARG A 51 6.43 10.44 1.26
CA ARG A 51 7.71 10.56 0.57
C ARG A 51 8.63 9.41 0.95
N ILE A 52 9.55 9.07 0.04
CA ILE A 52 10.66 8.19 0.37
C ILE A 52 11.62 8.94 1.29
N ASP A 53 11.86 8.37 2.45
CA ASP A 53 12.87 8.88 3.39
C ASP A 53 14.26 8.58 2.83
N PRO A 54 15.19 9.56 2.81
CA PRO A 54 16.55 9.34 2.34
C PRO A 54 17.33 8.25 3.09
N ASP A 55 16.99 8.01 4.35
CA ASP A 55 17.68 7.08 5.22
C ASP A 55 17.05 5.67 5.23
N LEU A 56 15.90 5.50 4.53
CA LEU A 56 15.15 4.26 4.47
C LEU A 56 15.04 3.75 3.03
N SER A 57 14.85 2.45 2.87
CA SER A 57 14.38 1.89 1.60
C SER A 57 12.95 2.35 1.29
N ALA A 58 12.53 2.20 0.05
CA ALA A 58 11.16 2.55 -0.35
C ALA A 58 10.08 1.76 0.40
N SER A 59 10.32 0.45 0.63
CA SER A 59 9.39 -0.39 1.41
C SER A 59 9.37 0.01 2.89
N GLU A 60 10.52 0.32 3.50
CA GLU A 60 10.58 0.80 4.88
C GLU A 60 9.89 2.16 5.03
N SER A 61 10.04 3.07 4.04
CA SER A 61 9.31 4.33 4.01
C SER A 61 7.79 4.11 3.95
N ALA A 62 7.32 3.18 3.12
CA ALA A 62 5.90 2.82 3.05
C ALA A 62 5.40 2.23 4.38
N ALA A 63 6.18 1.35 5.03
CA ALA A 63 5.84 0.79 6.33
C ALA A 63 5.76 1.86 7.43
N ARG A 64 6.64 2.85 7.37
CA ARG A 64 6.61 3.99 8.28
C ARG A 64 5.34 4.83 8.10
N GLU A 65 4.94 5.12 6.86
CA GLU A 65 3.68 5.83 6.59
C GLU A 65 2.46 5.05 7.13
N ALA A 66 2.45 3.71 6.99
CA ALA A 66 1.41 2.86 7.57
C ALA A 66 1.33 3.00 9.10
N LEU A 67 2.48 3.07 9.77
CA LEU A 67 2.55 3.26 11.21
C LEU A 67 2.08 4.66 11.63
N GLU A 68 2.57 5.70 10.96
CA GLU A 68 2.30 7.09 11.30
C GLU A 68 0.84 7.47 11.04
N GLU A 69 0.31 7.15 9.85
CA GLU A 69 -1.03 7.53 9.41
C GLU A 69 -2.13 6.58 9.90
N ALA A 70 -1.85 5.28 10.03
CA ALA A 70 -2.84 4.26 10.32
C ALA A 70 -2.60 3.46 11.61
N GLY A 71 -1.42 3.57 12.22
CA GLY A 71 -1.05 2.73 13.35
C GLY A 71 -0.82 1.26 12.98
N ALA A 72 -0.68 0.95 11.69
CA ALA A 72 -0.53 -0.42 11.20
C ALA A 72 0.93 -0.89 11.27
N LYS A 73 1.14 -2.06 11.84
CA LYS A 73 2.43 -2.77 11.90
C LYS A 73 2.29 -4.14 11.29
N GLY A 74 3.30 -4.59 10.57
CA GLY A 74 3.27 -5.91 9.97
C GLY A 74 4.43 -6.20 9.05
N ARG A 75 4.24 -7.17 8.18
CA ARG A 75 5.24 -7.62 7.22
C ARG A 75 5.01 -6.96 5.86
N ILE A 76 5.94 -6.10 5.46
CA ILE A 76 5.90 -5.44 4.15
C ILE A 76 6.75 -6.21 3.13
N GLU A 77 6.25 -6.32 1.90
CA GLU A 77 7.04 -6.84 0.79
C GLU A 77 8.12 -5.82 0.38
N LYS A 78 9.31 -6.31 0.05
CA LYS A 78 10.45 -5.45 -0.30
C LYS A 78 10.36 -4.83 -1.68
N VAL A 79 9.58 -5.44 -2.57
CA VAL A 79 9.38 -5.02 -3.96
C VAL A 79 7.95 -4.51 -4.11
N HIS A 80 7.79 -3.34 -4.72
CA HIS A 80 6.46 -2.85 -5.06
C HIS A 80 5.80 -3.76 -6.09
N PHE A 81 4.50 -3.96 -5.97
CA PHE A 81 3.75 -4.84 -6.86
C PHE A 81 2.97 -4.09 -7.96
N GLY A 82 2.95 -2.78 -7.89
CA GLY A 82 2.30 -1.92 -8.86
C GLY A 82 2.55 -0.45 -8.55
N SER A 83 2.05 0.40 -9.41
CA SER A 83 2.06 1.86 -9.21
C SER A 83 0.78 2.49 -9.74
N TYR A 84 0.43 3.64 -9.20
CA TYR A 84 -0.71 4.42 -9.63
C TYR A 84 -0.37 5.91 -9.61
N THR A 85 -1.16 6.71 -10.30
CA THR A 85 -1.04 8.16 -10.30
C THR A 85 -2.15 8.77 -9.47
N ASP A 86 -1.84 9.78 -8.68
CA ASP A 86 -2.81 10.62 -7.97
C ASP A 86 -2.36 12.07 -8.05
N THR A 87 -3.16 12.95 -7.52
CA THR A 87 -2.90 14.39 -7.49
C THR A 87 -2.55 14.86 -6.09
N LYS A 88 -1.62 15.82 -6.02
CA LYS A 88 -1.24 16.51 -4.79
C LYS A 88 -1.27 18.02 -5.00
N ARG A 89 -1.79 18.75 -4.01
CA ARG A 89 -1.66 20.22 -4.01
C ARG A 89 -0.21 20.61 -3.85
N ALA A 90 0.25 21.57 -4.65
CA ALA A 90 1.59 22.11 -4.51
C ALA A 90 1.67 22.98 -3.27
N PHE A 91 2.74 22.80 -2.47
CA PHE A 91 2.96 23.63 -1.28
C PHE A 91 3.10 25.10 -1.67
N GLY A 92 2.40 26.00 -0.95
CA GLY A 92 2.47 27.45 -1.19
C GLY A 92 1.62 27.97 -2.35
N HIS A 93 0.90 27.12 -3.08
CA HIS A 93 0.02 27.51 -4.18
C HIS A 93 -1.32 26.79 -4.07
N GLU A 94 -2.31 27.42 -3.48
CA GLU A 94 -3.63 26.78 -3.19
C GLU A 94 -4.34 26.24 -4.44
N ASN A 95 -4.05 26.77 -5.62
CA ASN A 95 -4.68 26.40 -6.88
C ASN A 95 -3.81 25.49 -7.79
N ARG A 96 -2.62 25.11 -7.37
CA ARG A 96 -1.75 24.27 -8.20
C ARG A 96 -1.81 22.81 -7.75
N VAL A 97 -2.45 22.00 -8.58
CA VAL A 97 -2.47 20.54 -8.44
C VAL A 97 -1.44 19.94 -9.39
N ARG A 98 -0.62 19.03 -8.90
CA ARG A 98 0.33 18.28 -9.73
C ARG A 98 0.09 16.78 -9.60
N GLU A 99 0.37 16.05 -10.65
CA GLU A 99 0.37 14.60 -10.62
C GLU A 99 1.62 14.06 -9.91
N ILE A 100 1.45 12.96 -9.21
CA ILE A 100 2.52 12.18 -8.57
C ILE A 100 2.35 10.72 -8.92
N SER A 101 3.47 10.00 -9.05
CA SER A 101 3.49 8.55 -9.19
C SER A 101 3.69 7.92 -7.81
N ILE A 102 2.93 6.88 -7.50
CA ILE A 102 2.97 6.22 -6.19
C ILE A 102 3.25 4.74 -6.38
N ALA A 103 4.38 4.28 -5.84
CA ALA A 103 4.71 2.87 -5.82
C ALA A 103 4.00 2.16 -4.65
N ALA A 104 3.27 1.09 -4.94
CA ALA A 104 2.44 0.36 -3.99
C ALA A 104 3.17 -0.87 -3.45
N PHE A 105 3.33 -0.94 -2.13
CA PHE A 105 3.92 -2.06 -1.41
C PHE A 105 2.85 -2.79 -0.60
N LEU A 106 2.82 -4.12 -0.69
CA LEU A 106 1.87 -4.93 0.06
C LEU A 106 2.35 -5.11 1.50
N LEU A 107 1.50 -4.78 2.48
CA LEU A 107 1.77 -4.91 3.91
C LEU A 107 0.70 -5.75 4.58
N GLU A 108 1.09 -6.94 5.05
CA GLU A 108 0.24 -7.80 5.89
C GLU A 108 0.26 -7.29 7.33
N VAL A 109 -0.87 -6.78 7.78
CA VAL A 109 -0.98 -6.19 9.12
C VAL A 109 -1.07 -7.29 10.18
N ALA A 110 -0.13 -7.26 11.13
CA ALA A 110 -0.08 -8.18 12.26
C ALA A 110 -0.59 -7.53 13.56
N ASP A 111 -0.43 -6.21 13.69
CA ASP A 111 -0.81 -5.46 14.89
C ASP A 111 -1.24 -4.04 14.54
N MET A 112 -2.09 -3.48 15.38
CA MET A 112 -2.56 -2.09 15.29
C MET A 112 -2.24 -1.36 16.58
N VAL A 113 -1.62 -0.19 16.44
CA VAL A 113 -1.36 0.73 17.55
C VAL A 113 -2.08 2.06 17.30
N HIS A 114 -2.07 2.94 18.27
CA HIS A 114 -2.62 4.28 18.06
C HIS A 114 -1.79 5.03 16.98
N PRO A 115 -2.40 5.54 15.91
CA PRO A 115 -1.69 6.28 14.88
C PRO A 115 -1.07 7.56 15.45
N GLN A 116 0.08 7.97 14.94
CA GLN A 116 0.72 9.22 15.33
C GLN A 116 -0.04 10.43 14.79
N GLU A 117 -0.67 10.28 13.61
CA GLU A 117 -1.54 11.27 13.00
C GLU A 117 -3.01 10.97 13.35
N GLY A 118 -3.54 11.61 14.40
CA GLY A 118 -4.83 11.26 15.00
C GLY A 118 -6.07 11.49 14.12
N ASP A 119 -5.98 12.33 13.09
CA ASP A 119 -7.14 12.75 12.29
C ASP A 119 -7.34 11.93 11.01
N ARG A 120 -6.61 10.82 10.84
CA ARG A 120 -6.62 10.02 9.61
C ARG A 120 -7.74 8.99 9.52
N ASN A 121 -8.43 8.69 10.61
CA ASN A 121 -9.56 7.77 10.67
C ASN A 121 -9.30 6.42 9.96
N PRO A 122 -8.30 5.62 10.38
CA PRO A 122 -8.00 4.34 9.74
C PRO A 122 -9.19 3.39 9.83
N THR A 123 -9.64 2.90 8.69
CA THR A 123 -10.85 2.08 8.58
C THR A 123 -10.63 0.91 7.63
N TRP A 124 -11.13 -0.28 8.01
CA TRP A 124 -11.07 -1.51 7.23
C TRP A 124 -12.26 -1.60 6.26
N PHE A 125 -11.97 -2.02 5.04
CA PHE A 125 -12.96 -2.17 3.96
C PHE A 125 -12.74 -3.48 3.22
N THR A 126 -13.82 -4.09 2.75
CA THR A 126 -13.75 -5.15 1.74
C THR A 126 -13.13 -4.61 0.44
N PRO A 127 -12.64 -5.47 -0.47
CA PRO A 127 -12.06 -5.00 -1.74
C PRO A 127 -12.99 -4.08 -2.53
N LEU A 128 -14.27 -4.42 -2.63
CA LEU A 128 -15.25 -3.60 -3.36
C LEU A 128 -15.47 -2.25 -2.69
N GLU A 129 -15.70 -2.24 -1.38
CA GLU A 129 -15.84 -1.00 -0.61
C GLU A 129 -14.59 -0.13 -0.71
N ALA A 130 -13.38 -0.74 -0.66
CA ALA A 130 -12.14 -0.01 -0.81
C ALA A 130 -12.05 0.68 -2.18
N GLN A 131 -12.42 0.00 -3.27
CA GLN A 131 -12.47 0.59 -4.61
C GLN A 131 -13.46 1.76 -4.67
N GLU A 132 -14.66 1.60 -4.11
CA GLU A 132 -15.69 2.65 -4.06
C GLU A 132 -15.18 3.88 -3.28
N ARG A 133 -14.61 3.67 -2.09
CA ARG A 133 -14.05 4.75 -1.26
C ARG A 133 -12.87 5.45 -1.93
N LEU A 134 -11.98 4.70 -2.55
CA LEU A 134 -10.85 5.25 -3.28
C LEU A 134 -11.27 6.04 -4.53
N ALA A 135 -12.41 5.74 -5.13
CA ALA A 135 -12.96 6.48 -6.27
C ALA A 135 -13.59 7.82 -5.88
N GLU A 136 -14.02 7.98 -4.62
CA GLU A 136 -14.66 9.20 -4.15
C GLU A 136 -13.77 10.43 -4.39
N ARG A 137 -14.36 11.50 -4.95
CA ARG A 137 -13.68 12.78 -5.23
C ARG A 137 -12.42 12.67 -6.10
N ARG A 138 -12.35 11.65 -6.97
CA ARG A 138 -11.30 11.50 -7.97
C ARG A 138 -11.85 11.47 -9.39
N ALA A 139 -11.07 12.00 -10.34
CA ALA A 139 -11.36 11.79 -11.75
C ALA A 139 -11.21 10.30 -12.10
N PRO A 140 -11.98 9.77 -13.07
CA PRO A 140 -11.99 8.35 -13.42
C PRO A 140 -10.61 7.74 -13.63
N LYS A 141 -9.71 8.45 -14.31
CA LYS A 141 -8.33 7.94 -14.58
C LYS A 141 -7.54 7.60 -13.31
N TYR A 142 -7.74 8.35 -12.22
CA TYR A 142 -7.07 8.09 -10.94
C TYR A 142 -7.79 6.98 -10.15
N ALA A 143 -9.10 6.98 -10.18
CA ALA A 143 -9.93 5.95 -9.57
C ALA A 143 -9.63 4.57 -10.17
N ASP A 144 -9.54 4.47 -11.51
CA ASP A 144 -9.21 3.24 -12.23
C ASP A 144 -7.80 2.71 -11.87
N GLY A 145 -6.85 3.63 -11.66
CA GLY A 145 -5.50 3.26 -11.21
C GLY A 145 -5.51 2.60 -9.84
N LEU A 146 -6.26 3.17 -8.90
CA LEU A 146 -6.42 2.64 -7.55
C LEU A 146 -7.21 1.33 -7.51
N ALA A 147 -8.25 1.19 -8.34
CA ALA A 147 -9.01 -0.05 -8.47
C ALA A 147 -8.10 -1.20 -8.93
N ARG A 148 -7.25 -0.98 -9.95
CA ARG A 148 -6.27 -1.97 -10.39
C ARG A 148 -5.27 -2.37 -9.28
N ILE A 149 -4.88 -1.45 -8.40
CA ILE A 149 -4.02 -1.77 -7.25
C ILE A 149 -4.76 -2.69 -6.28
N VAL A 150 -6.03 -2.43 -5.98
CA VAL A 150 -6.83 -3.30 -5.10
C VAL A 150 -6.94 -4.70 -5.71
N ASP A 151 -7.28 -4.83 -7.00
CA ASP A 151 -7.40 -6.11 -7.69
C ASP A 151 -6.08 -6.89 -7.67
N ALA A 152 -4.97 -6.22 -8.02
CA ALA A 152 -3.64 -6.83 -7.99
C ALA A 152 -3.23 -7.28 -6.58
N ALA A 153 -3.59 -6.53 -5.55
CA ALA A 153 -3.35 -6.91 -4.16
C ALA A 153 -4.14 -8.16 -3.76
N VAL A 154 -5.42 -8.24 -4.13
CA VAL A 154 -6.26 -9.43 -3.89
C VAL A 154 -5.65 -10.66 -4.56
N ASP A 155 -5.26 -10.56 -5.83
CA ASP A 155 -4.63 -11.66 -6.57
C ASP A 155 -3.35 -12.16 -5.90
N ARG A 156 -2.51 -11.24 -5.41
CA ARG A 156 -1.27 -11.60 -4.68
C ARG A 156 -1.56 -12.30 -3.36
N VAL A 157 -2.53 -11.82 -2.58
CA VAL A 157 -2.92 -12.42 -1.30
C VAL A 157 -3.46 -13.83 -1.52
N ILE A 158 -4.31 -14.03 -2.52
CA ILE A 158 -4.86 -15.35 -2.88
C ILE A 158 -3.74 -16.30 -3.33
N ALA A 159 -2.83 -15.86 -4.21
CA ALA A 159 -1.72 -16.67 -4.69
C ALA A 159 -0.78 -17.12 -3.54
N ALA A 160 -0.48 -16.23 -2.61
CA ALA A 160 0.33 -16.54 -1.43
C ALA A 160 -0.35 -17.57 -0.53
N SER A 161 -1.65 -17.47 -0.30
CA SER A 161 -2.43 -18.42 0.51
C SER A 161 -2.47 -19.81 -0.11
N LEU A 162 -2.61 -19.92 -1.43
CA LEU A 162 -2.59 -21.21 -2.14
C LEU A 162 -1.20 -21.87 -2.08
N SER A 163 -0.12 -21.10 -2.19
CA SER A 163 1.25 -21.60 -2.08
C SER A 163 1.56 -22.15 -0.69
N GLN A 164 1.10 -21.50 0.38
CA GLN A 164 1.25 -21.96 1.76
C GLN A 164 0.47 -23.26 2.02
N ASN A 165 -0.73 -23.37 1.52
CA ASN A 165 -1.57 -24.57 1.67
C ASN A 165 -0.99 -25.77 0.89
N GLY A 166 -0.41 -25.53 -0.29
CA GLY A 166 0.30 -26.56 -1.06
C GLY A 166 1.53 -27.11 -0.35
N ALA A 167 2.34 -26.24 0.23
CA ALA A 167 3.54 -26.62 1.00
C ALA A 167 3.17 -27.42 2.27
N ALA A 168 2.12 -27.01 2.99
CA ALA A 168 1.65 -27.69 4.19
C ALA A 168 1.11 -29.11 3.89
N ARG A 169 0.45 -29.31 2.75
CA ARG A 169 0.00 -30.64 2.30
C ARG A 169 1.17 -31.54 1.92
N SER A 170 2.18 -31.01 1.24
CA SER A 170 3.37 -31.77 0.83
C SER A 170 4.18 -32.26 2.03
N SER A 171 4.33 -31.41 3.05
CA SER A 171 5.05 -31.76 4.29
C SER A 171 4.33 -32.84 5.12
N ARG A 172 3.00 -32.89 5.10
CA ARG A 172 2.24 -33.95 5.80
C ARG A 172 2.34 -35.31 5.12
N LEU A 173 2.46 -35.35 3.79
CA LEU A 173 2.63 -36.59 3.03
C LEU A 173 4.03 -37.21 3.18
N SER A 174 5.05 -36.41 3.46
CA SER A 174 6.42 -36.89 3.67
C SER A 174 6.69 -37.45 5.09
N LEU A 175 5.82 -37.17 6.06
CA LEU A 175 5.91 -37.68 7.42
C LEU A 175 5.17 -39.02 7.65
N GLN A 176 4.49 -39.53 6.63
CA GLN A 176 3.75 -40.81 6.67
C GLN A 176 4.44 -41.97 5.92
N ARG A 177 5.74 -41.84 5.61
CA ARG A 177 6.54 -42.95 5.02
C ARG A 177 7.61 -43.41 5.98
#